data_122373327f5667f08ba8f2a6d9b1688c
#
_entry.id   122373327f5667f08ba8f2a6d9b1688c
#
_cell.length_a   1.000
_cell.length_b   1.000
_cell.length_c   1.000
_cell.angle_alpha   90.00
_cell.angle_beta   90.00
_cell.angle_gamma   90.00
#
_symmetry.space_group_name_H-M   'P 1'
#
loop_
_entity.id
_entity.type
_entity.pdbx_description
1 polymer ?
#
loop_
_entity_poly.entity_id
_entity_poly.type
_entity_poly.pdbx_seq_one_letter_code
_entity_poly.pdbx_strand_id
1 'polypeptide(L)'
;FTKDFSFQFTFLSKTDSLEMENSKLVSTNHNEVLHFKPAWDISSNTSVSTTVNLSSKTTTESTDYGYYCNAKYSFREDDTSLTANVMKMGQGYAADMGKLYETDFYGWTLYASKSLEIESETVKKIYTNAYLSEEMDNISNILLERILSGFVEVDLQQHFDFSLYYKTIREYFLEQHFTER
;
A
#
# COMPACT_ATOMS: atom_id res chain seq x y z
N PHE A 1 30.30 4.22 -0.50
CA PHE A 1 28.97 3.84 0.03
C PHE A 1 28.40 5.04 0.76
N THR A 2 27.56 5.84 0.10
CA THR A 2 26.73 6.85 0.77
C THR A 2 25.55 6.13 1.37
N LYS A 3 25.54 6.00 2.68
CA LYS A 3 24.39 5.48 3.43
C LYS A 3 23.59 6.71 3.87
N ASP A 4 22.56 7.05 3.12
CA ASP A 4 21.71 8.16 3.48
C ASP A 4 20.53 7.63 4.28
N PHE A 5 20.33 8.24 5.45
CA PHE A 5 19.17 8.00 6.28
C PHE A 5 18.33 9.26 6.31
N SER A 6 17.05 9.12 6.05
CA SER A 6 16.08 10.20 6.12
C SER A 6 14.87 9.79 6.95
N PHE A 7 14.17 10.75 7.50
CA PHE A 7 12.88 10.52 8.13
C PHE A 7 11.93 11.68 7.84
N GLN A 8 10.67 11.35 7.73
CA GLN A 8 9.58 12.30 7.61
C GLN A 8 8.65 12.11 8.80
N PHE A 9 8.26 13.22 9.39
CA PHE A 9 7.27 13.26 10.46
C PHE A 9 6.17 14.23 10.07
N THR A 10 4.91 13.81 10.18
CA THR A 10 3.76 14.64 9.85
C THR A 10 2.66 14.40 10.88
N PHE A 11 2.08 15.48 11.37
CA PHE A 11 0.89 15.43 12.20
C PHE A 11 -0.26 16.08 11.43
N LEU A 12 -1.38 15.39 11.37
CA LEU A 12 -2.60 15.85 10.71
C LEU A 12 -3.74 15.80 11.73
N SER A 13 -4.54 16.85 11.77
CA SER A 13 -5.71 16.94 12.60
C SER A 13 -6.88 17.45 11.79
N LYS A 14 -8.03 16.81 11.88
CA LYS A 14 -9.25 17.15 11.17
C LYS A 14 -10.44 17.13 12.13
N THR A 15 -11.23 18.16 12.08
CA THR A 15 -12.54 18.24 12.78
C THR A 15 -13.63 18.22 11.73
N ASP A 16 -14.50 17.20 11.75
CA ASP A 16 -15.52 17.02 10.72
C ASP A 16 -16.78 17.87 10.96
N SER A 17 -17.16 18.10 12.21
CA SER A 17 -18.33 18.90 12.55
C SER A 17 -18.17 19.64 13.87
N LEU A 18 -18.84 20.77 13.96
CA LEU A 18 -18.95 21.58 15.16
C LEU A 18 -20.43 21.79 15.43
N GLU A 19 -20.88 21.47 16.63
CA GLU A 19 -22.24 21.66 17.09
C GLU A 19 -22.27 22.61 18.28
N MET A 20 -23.40 23.31 18.44
CA MET A 20 -23.64 24.15 19.61
C MET A 20 -24.35 23.34 20.67
N GLU A 21 -23.65 23.03 21.75
CA GLU A 21 -24.21 22.40 22.91
C GLU A 21 -24.10 23.35 24.11
N ASN A 22 -25.24 23.66 24.76
CA ASN A 22 -25.31 24.56 25.92
C ASN A 22 -24.56 25.90 25.73
N SER A 23 -24.68 26.50 24.54
CA SER A 23 -23.98 27.73 24.11
C SER A 23 -22.46 27.62 24.02
N LYS A 24 -21.94 26.40 23.94
CA LYS A 24 -20.52 26.12 23.62
C LYS A 24 -20.41 25.39 22.28
N LEU A 25 -19.38 25.72 21.53
CA LEU A 25 -19.04 25.02 20.32
C LEU A 25 -18.32 23.71 20.72
N VAL A 26 -18.90 22.57 20.37
CA VAL A 26 -18.35 21.24 20.65
C VAL A 26 -18.05 20.53 19.35
N SER A 27 -16.86 19.94 19.24
CA SER A 27 -16.51 19.08 18.12
C SER A 27 -17.21 17.73 18.28
N THR A 28 -17.98 17.32 17.28
CA THR A 28 -18.68 16.03 17.29
C THR A 28 -17.81 14.89 16.78
N ASN A 29 -16.87 15.19 15.88
CA ASN A 29 -15.90 14.23 15.38
C ASN A 29 -14.53 14.90 15.23
N HIS A 30 -13.53 14.29 15.82
CA HIS A 30 -12.15 14.74 15.72
C HIS A 30 -11.25 13.57 15.37
N ASN A 31 -10.45 13.71 14.30
CA ASN A 31 -9.52 12.70 13.87
C ASN A 31 -8.10 13.28 13.83
N GLU A 32 -7.18 12.56 14.44
CA GLU A 32 -5.75 12.90 14.45
C GLU A 32 -4.96 11.75 13.86
N VAL A 33 -4.01 12.08 13.00
CA VAL A 33 -3.11 11.10 12.40
C VAL A 33 -1.67 11.56 12.59
N LEU A 34 -0.88 10.70 13.21
CA LEU A 34 0.55 10.82 13.33
C LEU A 34 1.21 9.94 12.28
N HIS A 35 2.00 10.53 11.41
CA HIS A 35 2.73 9.85 10.36
C HIS A 35 4.23 9.91 10.62
N PHE A 36 4.90 8.77 10.60
CA PHE A 36 6.34 8.63 10.70
C PHE A 36 6.87 7.71 9.60
N LYS A 37 7.83 8.21 8.82
CA LYS A 37 8.40 7.48 7.69
C LYS A 37 9.93 7.58 7.69
N PRO A 38 10.64 6.64 8.32
CA PRO A 38 12.07 6.47 8.13
C PRO A 38 12.37 5.78 6.79
N ALA A 39 13.43 6.20 6.16
CA ALA A 39 13.97 5.58 4.95
C ALA A 39 15.48 5.51 5.02
N TRP A 40 16.02 4.43 4.50
CA TRP A 40 17.44 4.15 4.50
C TRP A 40 17.88 3.63 3.14
N ASP A 41 18.79 4.35 2.51
CA ASP A 41 19.48 3.92 1.30
C ASP A 41 20.70 3.09 1.69
N ILE A 42 20.59 1.77 1.54
CA ILE A 42 21.64 0.80 1.88
C ILE A 42 22.78 0.88 0.86
N SER A 43 22.42 1.10 -0.40
CA SER A 43 23.34 1.31 -1.50
C SER A 43 22.69 2.22 -2.56
N SER A 44 23.42 2.55 -3.63
CA SER A 44 22.85 3.28 -4.78
C SER A 44 21.62 2.58 -5.39
N ASN A 45 21.52 1.28 -5.21
CA ASN A 45 20.54 0.43 -5.89
C ASN A 45 19.50 -0.16 -4.93
N THR A 46 19.70 0.01 -3.61
CA THR A 46 18.89 -0.66 -2.60
C THR A 46 18.44 0.30 -1.53
N SER A 47 17.14 0.36 -1.28
CA SER A 47 16.56 1.14 -0.20
C SER A 47 15.54 0.34 0.61
N VAL A 48 15.41 0.69 1.88
CA VAL A 48 14.39 0.20 2.79
C VAL A 48 13.67 1.39 3.39
N SER A 49 12.36 1.34 3.43
CA SER A 49 11.57 2.35 4.12
C SER A 49 10.46 1.71 4.93
N THR A 50 10.09 2.37 6.01
CA THR A 50 8.96 1.96 6.84
C THR A 50 8.03 3.16 6.98
N THR A 51 6.73 2.91 6.99
CA THR A 51 5.71 3.90 7.30
C THR A 51 4.93 3.43 8.50
N VAL A 52 4.79 4.26 9.49
CA VAL A 52 3.95 4.02 10.66
C VAL A 52 2.99 5.18 10.79
N ASN A 53 1.70 4.89 10.76
CA ASN A 53 0.64 5.84 11.04
C ASN A 53 -0.10 5.39 12.28
N LEU A 54 -0.30 6.32 13.19
CA LEU A 54 -1.16 6.15 14.36
C LEU A 54 -2.34 7.10 14.20
N SER A 55 -3.53 6.62 14.42
CA SER A 55 -4.73 7.45 14.38
C SER A 55 -5.49 7.40 15.69
N SER A 56 -6.11 8.52 16.06
CA SER A 56 -7.15 8.56 17.08
C SER A 56 -8.38 9.23 16.51
N LYS A 57 -9.52 8.58 16.62
CA LYS A 57 -10.82 9.12 16.24
C LYS A 57 -11.69 9.29 17.47
N THR A 58 -11.98 10.53 17.81
CA THR A 58 -12.85 10.88 18.94
C THR A 58 -14.21 11.28 18.40
N THR A 59 -15.24 10.63 18.90
CA THR A 59 -16.65 10.98 18.72
C THR A 59 -17.21 11.49 20.05
N THR A 60 -18.49 11.88 20.09
CA THR A 60 -19.17 12.25 21.33
C THR A 60 -19.27 11.10 22.34
N GLU A 61 -19.15 9.84 21.87
CA GLU A 61 -19.38 8.65 22.68
C GLU A 61 -18.09 7.89 23.02
N SER A 62 -17.08 7.93 22.14
CA SER A 62 -15.86 7.13 22.30
C SER A 62 -14.64 7.77 21.66
N THR A 63 -13.47 7.26 22.03
CA THR A 63 -12.22 7.48 21.31
C THR A 63 -11.65 6.13 20.88
N ASP A 64 -11.52 5.95 19.56
CA ASP A 64 -10.94 4.76 18.96
C ASP A 64 -9.52 5.06 18.51
N TYR A 65 -8.62 4.10 18.70
CA TYR A 65 -7.23 4.17 18.28
C TYR A 65 -6.95 3.11 17.23
N GLY A 66 -6.19 3.48 16.23
CA GLY A 66 -5.79 2.55 15.19
C GLY A 66 -4.37 2.80 14.72
N TYR A 67 -3.85 1.85 13.95
CA TYR A 67 -2.52 1.93 13.37
C TYR A 67 -2.47 1.36 11.96
N TYR A 68 -1.55 1.90 11.19
CA TYR A 68 -1.12 1.32 9.91
C TYR A 68 0.40 1.26 9.92
N CYS A 69 0.95 0.10 9.58
CA CYS A 69 2.38 -0.11 9.42
C CYS A 69 2.67 -0.69 8.03
N ASN A 70 3.72 -0.19 7.41
CA ASN A 70 4.17 -0.66 6.11
C ASN A 70 5.70 -0.69 6.11
N ALA A 71 6.29 -1.78 5.63
CA ALA A 71 7.72 -1.88 5.39
C ALA A 71 7.96 -2.25 3.93
N LYS A 72 8.77 -1.45 3.25
CA LYS A 72 9.06 -1.57 1.83
C LYS A 72 10.56 -1.75 1.62
N TYR A 73 10.91 -2.79 0.88
CA TYR A 73 12.23 -2.99 0.29
C TYR A 73 12.16 -2.67 -1.19
N SER A 74 13.15 -1.95 -1.72
CA SER A 74 13.26 -1.64 -3.13
C SER A 74 14.70 -1.86 -3.59
N PHE A 75 14.83 -2.58 -4.68
CA PHE A 75 16.08 -2.80 -5.39
C PHE A 75 15.89 -2.38 -6.85
N ARG A 76 16.87 -1.66 -7.38
CA ARG A 76 16.89 -1.28 -8.79
C ARG A 76 18.33 -1.27 -9.30
N GLU A 77 18.59 -2.05 -10.31
CA GLU A 77 19.88 -2.11 -10.99
C GLU A 77 19.65 -2.22 -12.49
N ASP A 78 20.24 -1.29 -13.24
CA ASP A 78 20.04 -1.16 -14.68
C ASP A 78 18.54 -1.32 -15.07
N ASP A 79 18.26 -2.37 -15.79
CA ASP A 79 16.93 -2.69 -16.32
C ASP A 79 16.12 -3.64 -15.44
N THR A 80 16.59 -3.90 -14.23
CA THR A 80 15.91 -4.79 -13.27
C THR A 80 15.40 -4.00 -12.07
N SER A 81 14.15 -4.21 -11.71
CA SER A 81 13.62 -3.70 -10.44
C SER A 81 12.89 -4.78 -9.65
N LEU A 82 13.02 -4.71 -8.33
CA LEU A 82 12.32 -5.56 -7.38
C LEU A 82 11.79 -4.68 -6.26
N THR A 83 10.51 -4.82 -5.94
CA THR A 83 9.90 -4.19 -4.79
C THR A 83 9.15 -5.24 -4.00
N ALA A 84 9.46 -5.35 -2.73
CA ALA A 84 8.71 -6.15 -1.77
C ALA A 84 8.13 -5.22 -0.69
N ASN A 85 6.89 -5.46 -0.31
CA ASN A 85 6.18 -4.66 0.65
C ASN A 85 5.37 -5.56 1.59
N VAL A 86 5.41 -5.28 2.87
CA VAL A 86 4.55 -5.90 3.89
C VAL A 86 3.79 -4.81 4.62
N MET A 87 2.51 -5.03 4.86
CA MET A 87 1.65 -4.05 5.48
C MET A 87 0.74 -4.69 6.52
N LYS A 88 0.39 -3.90 7.51
CA LYS A 88 -0.58 -4.28 8.53
C LYS A 88 -1.40 -3.07 8.93
N MET A 89 -2.70 -3.24 8.97
CA MET A 89 -3.67 -2.25 9.45
C MET A 89 -4.45 -2.84 10.59
N GLY A 90 -4.53 -2.13 11.70
CA GLY A 90 -5.30 -2.55 12.86
C GLY A 90 -6.72 -2.02 12.82
N GLN A 91 -7.58 -2.69 13.58
CA GLN A 91 -8.94 -2.26 13.84
C GLN A 91 -8.95 -0.82 14.40
N GLY A 92 -9.89 -0.01 13.97
CA GLY A 92 -10.01 1.38 14.42
C GLY A 92 -9.09 2.38 13.70
N TYR A 93 -8.24 1.93 12.73
CA TYR A 93 -7.49 2.87 11.93
C TYR A 93 -8.42 3.72 11.06
N ALA A 94 -8.42 5.01 11.29
CA ALA A 94 -9.23 5.98 10.57
C ALA A 94 -8.32 7.02 9.93
N ALA A 95 -8.02 6.86 8.64
CA ALA A 95 -7.38 7.89 7.84
C ALA A 95 -8.44 8.60 7.00
N ASP A 96 -9.06 9.65 7.53
CA ASP A 96 -10.08 10.43 6.82
C ASP A 96 -9.58 11.17 5.57
N MET A 97 -8.33 10.99 5.22
CA MET A 97 -7.67 11.60 4.06
C MET A 97 -7.78 10.77 2.78
N GLY A 98 -8.39 9.61 2.84
CA GLY A 98 -8.64 8.71 1.71
C GLY A 98 -9.58 7.58 2.10
N LYS A 99 -10.40 7.12 1.17
CA LYS A 99 -11.27 5.97 1.40
C LYS A 99 -10.41 4.72 1.59
N LEU A 100 -10.20 4.32 2.82
CA LEU A 100 -9.78 2.97 3.13
C LEU A 100 -11.06 2.14 3.27
N TYR A 101 -11.28 1.23 2.33
CA TYR A 101 -12.49 0.41 2.31
C TYR A 101 -12.43 -0.76 3.29
N GLU A 102 -11.21 -1.10 3.75
CA GLU A 102 -10.96 -2.24 4.62
C GLU A 102 -10.06 -1.82 5.76
N THR A 103 -10.42 -2.23 6.96
CA THR A 103 -9.61 -2.10 8.17
C THR A 103 -9.41 -3.48 8.75
N ASP A 104 -8.31 -3.66 9.50
CA ASP A 104 -8.00 -4.89 10.21
C ASP A 104 -7.50 -6.02 9.29
N PHE A 105 -6.51 -5.71 8.45
CA PHE A 105 -5.86 -6.69 7.60
C PHE A 105 -4.33 -6.63 7.73
N TYR A 106 -3.68 -7.69 7.29
CA TYR A 106 -2.26 -7.70 6.96
C TYR A 106 -2.04 -8.30 5.58
N GLY A 107 -0.98 -7.89 4.94
CA GLY A 107 -0.72 -8.36 3.59
C GLY A 107 0.71 -8.12 3.15
N TRP A 108 0.99 -8.61 1.96
CA TRP A 108 2.26 -8.40 1.29
C TRP A 108 2.08 -8.22 -0.21
N THR A 109 3.00 -7.52 -0.83
CA THR A 109 3.09 -7.38 -2.27
C THR A 109 4.51 -7.64 -2.74
N LEU A 110 4.65 -8.27 -3.88
CA LEU A 110 5.91 -8.46 -4.58
C LEU A 110 5.74 -8.01 -6.03
N TYR A 111 6.60 -7.12 -6.45
CA TYR A 111 6.69 -6.67 -7.83
C TYR A 111 8.10 -6.87 -8.33
N ALA A 112 8.24 -7.46 -9.50
CA ALA A 112 9.50 -7.57 -10.20
C ALA A 112 9.33 -7.15 -11.67
N SER A 113 10.30 -6.44 -12.22
CA SER A 113 10.33 -6.13 -13.64
C SER A 113 11.74 -6.23 -14.18
N LYS A 114 11.83 -6.58 -15.45
CA LYS A 114 13.07 -6.62 -16.19
C LYS A 114 12.87 -6.14 -17.62
N SER A 115 13.81 -5.34 -18.11
CA SER A 115 13.91 -4.94 -19.49
C SER A 115 15.20 -5.53 -20.08
N LEU A 116 15.12 -6.06 -21.26
CA LEU A 116 16.25 -6.64 -21.98
C LEU A 116 16.34 -5.97 -23.35
N GLU A 117 17.41 -5.24 -23.59
CA GLU A 117 17.75 -4.79 -24.92
C GLU A 117 18.42 -5.95 -25.67
N ILE A 118 17.97 -6.21 -26.89
CA ILE A 118 18.42 -7.34 -27.70
C ILE A 118 19.01 -6.80 -29.00
N GLU A 119 20.27 -7.11 -29.23
CA GLU A 119 20.91 -6.83 -30.51
C GLU A 119 20.51 -7.89 -31.54
N SER A 120 19.32 -7.74 -32.12
CA SER A 120 18.77 -8.63 -33.13
C SER A 120 18.16 -7.82 -34.27
N GLU A 121 18.17 -8.37 -35.48
CA GLU A 121 17.54 -7.75 -36.65
C GLU A 121 16.01 -7.64 -36.52
N THR A 122 15.39 -8.40 -35.64
CA THR A 122 13.93 -8.52 -35.52
C THR A 122 13.42 -7.93 -34.22
N VAL A 123 14.08 -8.21 -33.09
CA VAL A 123 13.65 -7.79 -31.75
C VAL A 123 14.60 -6.73 -31.22
N LYS A 124 14.05 -5.63 -30.78
CA LYS A 124 14.80 -4.52 -30.19
C LYS A 124 14.86 -4.63 -28.68
N LYS A 125 13.72 -4.92 -28.06
CA LYS A 125 13.56 -4.91 -26.60
C LYS A 125 12.50 -5.90 -26.14
N ILE A 126 12.73 -6.52 -24.98
CA ILE A 126 11.71 -7.28 -24.27
C ILE A 126 11.57 -6.66 -22.88
N TYR A 127 10.35 -6.27 -22.51
CA TYR A 127 10.02 -5.87 -21.16
C TYR A 127 9.10 -6.91 -20.53
N THR A 128 9.37 -7.27 -19.28
CA THR A 128 8.52 -8.19 -18.52
C THR A 128 8.34 -7.69 -17.10
N ASN A 129 7.14 -7.88 -16.54
CA ASN A 129 6.92 -7.72 -15.13
C ASN A 129 6.01 -8.81 -14.55
N ALA A 130 6.10 -8.97 -13.25
CA ALA A 130 5.24 -9.83 -12.45
C ALA A 130 4.84 -9.10 -11.17
N TYR A 131 3.60 -9.27 -10.77
CA TYR A 131 3.05 -8.74 -9.54
C TYR A 131 2.28 -9.82 -8.80
N LEU A 132 2.54 -9.92 -7.51
CA LEU A 132 1.87 -10.80 -6.56
C LEU A 132 1.44 -9.99 -5.36
N SER A 133 0.23 -10.20 -4.87
CA SER A 133 -0.22 -9.68 -3.58
C SER A 133 -1.15 -10.65 -2.88
N GLU A 134 -1.11 -10.62 -1.57
CA GLU A 134 -2.07 -11.30 -0.70
C GLU A 134 -2.44 -10.38 0.45
N GLU A 135 -3.73 -10.34 0.76
CA GLU A 135 -4.30 -9.67 1.92
C GLU A 135 -5.09 -10.68 2.75
N MET A 136 -4.90 -10.63 4.05
CA MET A 136 -5.50 -11.55 5.01
C MET A 136 -6.17 -10.75 6.13
N ASP A 137 -7.32 -11.24 6.57
CA ASP A 137 -7.97 -10.74 7.77
C ASP A 137 -7.09 -10.97 9.01
N ASN A 138 -6.94 -9.93 9.83
CA ASN A 138 -6.00 -9.92 10.94
C ASN A 138 -6.46 -10.79 12.13
N ILE A 139 -7.74 -11.05 12.24
CA ILE A 139 -8.34 -11.82 13.33
C ILE A 139 -8.48 -13.30 12.94
N SER A 140 -9.11 -13.54 11.80
CA SER A 140 -9.44 -14.92 11.37
C SER A 140 -8.32 -15.57 10.57
N ASN A 141 -7.32 -14.82 10.09
CA ASN A 141 -6.29 -15.27 9.15
C ASN A 141 -6.86 -15.85 7.84
N ILE A 142 -8.06 -15.40 7.46
CA ILE A 142 -8.68 -15.78 6.20
C ILE A 142 -8.10 -14.91 5.10
N LEU A 143 -7.80 -15.52 3.96
CA LEU A 143 -7.38 -14.80 2.77
C LEU A 143 -8.54 -13.94 2.26
N LEU A 144 -8.35 -12.62 2.21
CA LEU A 144 -9.33 -11.67 1.70
C LEU A 144 -9.18 -11.50 0.19
N GLU A 145 -7.96 -11.25 -0.25
CA GLU A 145 -7.65 -11.05 -1.66
C GLU A 145 -6.31 -11.68 -2.03
N ARG A 146 -6.23 -12.22 -3.24
CA ARG A 146 -4.98 -12.61 -3.89
C ARG A 146 -4.97 -12.12 -5.32
N ILE A 147 -3.93 -11.39 -5.70
CA ILE A 147 -3.70 -10.95 -7.07
C ILE A 147 -2.42 -11.59 -7.60
N LEU A 148 -2.52 -12.16 -8.79
CA LEU A 148 -1.38 -12.56 -9.61
C LEU A 148 -1.53 -11.90 -10.96
N SER A 149 -0.53 -11.13 -11.38
CA SER A 149 -0.48 -10.61 -12.74
C SER A 149 0.92 -10.69 -13.33
N GLY A 150 0.97 -10.78 -14.64
CA GLY A 150 2.18 -10.78 -15.42
C GLY A 150 1.98 -10.05 -16.75
N PHE A 151 3.03 -9.41 -17.21
CA PHE A 151 3.04 -8.67 -18.46
C PHE A 151 4.33 -8.93 -19.21
N VAL A 152 4.22 -9.14 -20.51
CA VAL A 152 5.35 -9.24 -21.43
C VAL A 152 5.06 -8.34 -22.62
N GLU A 153 6.02 -7.51 -22.97
CA GLU A 153 6.01 -6.67 -24.16
C GLU A 153 7.26 -6.93 -24.98
N VAL A 154 7.08 -7.07 -26.28
CA VAL A 154 8.16 -7.27 -27.24
C VAL A 154 8.11 -6.13 -28.26
N ASP A 155 9.15 -5.30 -28.26
CA ASP A 155 9.35 -4.21 -29.22
C ASP A 155 10.18 -4.75 -30.41
N LEU A 156 9.58 -4.66 -31.60
CA LEU A 156 10.21 -5.14 -32.85
C LEU A 156 10.84 -3.99 -33.63
N GLN A 157 11.91 -4.26 -34.37
CA GLN A 157 12.66 -3.28 -35.16
C GLN A 157 11.80 -2.56 -36.22
N GLN A 158 10.69 -3.15 -36.66
CA GLN A 158 9.79 -2.63 -37.70
C GLN A 158 8.62 -1.80 -37.17
N HIS A 159 8.73 -1.22 -35.98
CA HIS A 159 7.69 -0.41 -35.31
C HIS A 159 6.41 -1.20 -34.99
N PHE A 160 6.51 -2.48 -34.72
CA PHE A 160 5.44 -3.30 -34.19
C PHE A 160 5.76 -3.68 -32.76
N ASP A 161 4.79 -3.48 -31.87
CA ASP A 161 4.86 -3.90 -30.49
C ASP A 161 3.83 -5.01 -30.26
N PHE A 162 4.24 -6.04 -29.56
CA PHE A 162 3.36 -7.11 -29.12
C PHE A 162 3.36 -7.14 -27.60
N SER A 163 2.17 -7.10 -26.99
CA SER A 163 2.03 -7.22 -25.55
C SER A 163 1.05 -8.32 -25.15
N LEU A 164 1.42 -9.06 -24.12
CA LEU A 164 0.58 -10.05 -23.46
C LEU A 164 0.43 -9.70 -22.00
N TYR A 165 -0.81 -9.60 -21.54
CA TYR A 165 -1.16 -9.34 -20.15
C TYR A 165 -1.99 -10.47 -19.60
N TYR A 166 -1.62 -10.96 -18.42
CA TYR A 166 -2.36 -11.92 -17.63
C TYR A 166 -2.63 -11.36 -16.24
N LYS A 167 -3.87 -11.48 -15.78
CA LYS A 167 -4.26 -11.13 -14.41
C LYS A 167 -5.30 -12.12 -13.90
N THR A 168 -5.11 -12.59 -12.68
CA THR A 168 -6.14 -13.30 -11.91
C THR A 168 -6.30 -12.63 -10.55
N ILE A 169 -7.54 -12.49 -10.14
CA ILE A 169 -7.93 -11.97 -8.83
C ILE A 169 -8.80 -13.04 -8.18
N ARG A 170 -8.51 -13.34 -6.93
CA ARG A 170 -9.38 -14.15 -6.08
C ARG A 170 -9.75 -13.32 -4.87
N GLU A 171 -11.02 -13.06 -4.72
CA GLU A 171 -11.61 -12.36 -3.59
C GLU A 171 -12.40 -13.37 -2.76
N TYR A 172 -12.25 -13.28 -1.44
CA TYR A 172 -12.97 -14.13 -0.50
C TYR A 172 -13.85 -13.22 0.33
N PHE A 173 -15.16 -13.32 0.09
CA PHE A 173 -16.14 -12.61 0.90
C PHE A 173 -16.35 -13.40 2.19
N LEU A 174 -16.03 -12.81 3.33
CA LEU A 174 -16.56 -13.28 4.61
C LEU A 174 -18.08 -13.08 4.54
N GLU A 175 -18.85 -14.17 4.63
CA GLU A 175 -20.29 -14.07 4.88
C GLU A 175 -20.48 -13.40 6.24
N GLN A 176 -20.53 -12.10 6.26
CA GLN A 176 -20.97 -11.37 7.43
C GLN A 176 -22.48 -11.59 7.52
N HIS A 177 -22.89 -12.44 8.43
CA HIS A 177 -24.25 -12.45 8.89
C HIS A 177 -24.50 -11.10 9.57
N PHE A 178 -25.02 -10.14 8.81
CA PHE A 178 -25.64 -8.96 9.39
C PHE A 178 -26.87 -9.41 10.14
N THR A 179 -26.73 -9.65 11.43
CA THR A 179 -27.88 -9.64 12.32
C THR A 179 -28.24 -8.19 12.51
N GLU A 180 -29.19 -7.71 11.73
CA GLU A 180 -29.93 -6.51 12.05
C GLU A 180 -30.52 -6.69 13.46
N ARG A 181 -30.14 -5.82 14.36
CA ARG A 181 -30.82 -5.64 15.65
C ARG A 181 -31.54 -4.31 15.63
#